data_d398de93ecfa1bd97b03b0a10216d30b
#
_entry.id   d398de93ecfa1bd97b03b0a10216d30b
#
_cell.length_a   1.000
_cell.length_b   1.000
_cell.length_c   1.000
_cell.angle_alpha   90.00
_cell.angle_beta   90.00
_cell.angle_gamma   90.00
#
_symmetry.space_group_name_H-M   'P 1'
#
loop_
_entity.id
_entity.type
_entity.pdbx_description
1 polymer ?
#
loop_
_entity_poly.entity_id
_entity_poly.type
_entity_poly.pdbx_seq_one_letter_code
_entity_poly.pdbx_strand_id
1 'polypeptide(L)'
;KAAGMRVGFHNHTREFDVVDGMTKFDRIFAGTPADFLVQIDIGWATAAKQDVAALLRTYSRRIETVHVKEYSSDNSKAAVGEGSVDWARVFDLIEKKTVAQWYIVEQEEYAAGPMESVKTCIDNMRALGR
;
A
#
# COMPACT_ATOMS: atom_id res chain seq x y z
N LYS A 1 -22.80 -3.82 -4.43
CA LYS A 1 -23.01 -4.11 -5.89
C LYS A 1 -24.28 -3.44 -6.42
N ALA A 2 -25.41 -3.57 -5.73
CA ALA A 2 -26.67 -2.95 -6.17
C ALA A 2 -26.61 -1.42 -6.36
N ALA A 3 -25.72 -0.75 -5.63
CA ALA A 3 -25.50 0.71 -5.72
C ALA A 3 -24.32 1.07 -6.66
N GLY A 4 -23.78 0.15 -7.45
CA GLY A 4 -22.64 0.39 -8.32
C GLY A 4 -21.30 0.58 -7.58
N MET A 5 -21.28 0.41 -6.24
CA MET A 5 -20.08 0.54 -5.44
C MET A 5 -19.29 -0.78 -5.36
N ARG A 6 -17.98 -0.65 -5.20
CA ARG A 6 -17.06 -1.75 -4.92
C ARG A 6 -16.56 -1.65 -3.49
N VAL A 7 -16.18 -2.78 -2.91
CA VAL A 7 -15.70 -2.89 -1.54
C VAL A 7 -14.36 -3.62 -1.56
N GLY A 8 -13.47 -3.21 -0.70
CA GLY A 8 -12.18 -3.83 -0.48
C GLY A 8 -11.70 -3.64 0.94
N PHE A 9 -10.48 -4.07 1.18
CA PHE A 9 -9.83 -3.96 2.47
C PHE A 9 -8.35 -3.62 2.29
N HIS A 10 -7.79 -2.79 3.16
CA HIS A 10 -6.37 -2.51 3.20
C HIS A 10 -5.73 -3.03 4.49
N ASN A 11 -4.44 -3.31 4.42
CA ASN A 11 -3.65 -3.82 5.53
C ASN A 11 -3.05 -2.71 6.39
N HIS A 12 -2.90 -3.05 7.68
CA HIS A 12 -1.87 -2.53 8.57
C HIS A 12 -0.86 -3.67 8.85
N THR A 13 -0.12 -3.58 9.95
CA THR A 13 0.86 -4.61 10.32
C THR A 13 0.23 -5.90 10.85
N ARG A 14 -0.88 -5.79 11.60
CA ARG A 14 -1.50 -6.93 12.30
C ARG A 14 -2.17 -7.95 11.37
N GLU A 15 -2.51 -7.55 10.16
CA GLU A 15 -3.06 -8.45 9.17
C GLU A 15 -2.03 -9.47 8.70
N PHE A 16 -0.75 -9.19 8.87
CA PHE A 16 0.34 -10.12 8.54
C PHE A 16 0.73 -11.08 9.68
N ASP A 17 0.07 -10.99 10.85
CA ASP A 17 0.22 -12.02 11.88
C ASP A 17 -0.22 -13.38 11.34
N VAL A 18 0.56 -14.42 11.64
CA VAL A 18 0.27 -15.79 11.22
C VAL A 18 -0.62 -16.48 12.27
N VAL A 19 -1.70 -17.09 11.80
CA VAL A 19 -2.61 -17.93 12.58
C VAL A 19 -2.80 -19.25 11.84
N ASP A 20 -2.52 -20.36 12.47
CA ASP A 20 -2.60 -21.70 11.87
C ASP A 20 -1.88 -21.81 10.50
N GLY A 21 -0.67 -21.26 10.41
CA GLY A 21 0.17 -21.35 9.22
C GLY A 21 -0.19 -20.43 8.06
N MET A 22 -1.17 -19.53 8.23
CA MET A 22 -1.61 -18.57 7.22
C MET A 22 -1.68 -17.17 7.82
N THR A 23 -1.31 -16.12 7.05
CA THR A 23 -1.50 -14.74 7.52
C THR A 23 -2.99 -14.43 7.64
N LYS A 24 -3.37 -13.55 8.56
CA LYS A 24 -4.74 -13.05 8.62
C LYS A 24 -5.14 -12.37 7.32
N PHE A 25 -4.20 -11.69 6.66
CA PHE A 25 -4.38 -11.05 5.36
C PHE A 25 -4.80 -12.08 4.29
N ASP A 26 -4.03 -13.14 4.11
CA ASP A 26 -4.35 -14.19 3.15
C ASP A 26 -5.68 -14.86 3.47
N ARG A 27 -5.97 -15.07 4.76
CA ARG A 27 -7.22 -15.67 5.23
C ARG A 27 -8.44 -14.79 4.90
N ILE A 28 -8.34 -13.47 5.07
CA ILE A 28 -9.39 -12.53 4.67
C ILE A 28 -9.67 -12.67 3.17
N PHE A 29 -8.64 -12.64 2.35
CA PHE A 29 -8.84 -12.66 0.90
C PHE A 29 -9.18 -14.03 0.32
N ALA A 30 -8.77 -15.12 0.98
CA ALA A 30 -9.23 -16.46 0.65
C ALA A 30 -10.74 -16.65 0.92
N GLY A 31 -11.28 -15.97 1.94
CA GLY A 31 -12.70 -16.03 2.31
C GLY A 31 -13.59 -15.01 1.57
N THR A 32 -13.05 -14.22 0.64
CA THR A 32 -13.81 -13.17 -0.05
C THR A 32 -13.94 -13.44 -1.55
N PRO A 33 -15.02 -12.95 -2.20
CA PRO A 33 -15.18 -13.05 -3.65
C PRO A 33 -14.04 -12.42 -4.43
N ALA A 34 -13.79 -12.87 -5.65
CA ALA A 34 -12.68 -12.39 -6.49
C ALA A 34 -12.77 -10.88 -6.82
N ASP A 35 -13.95 -10.29 -6.77
CA ASP A 35 -14.21 -8.87 -6.99
C ASP A 35 -14.15 -8.01 -5.72
N PHE A 36 -13.84 -8.59 -4.57
CA PHE A 36 -13.51 -7.85 -3.35
C PHE A 36 -12.07 -7.32 -3.47
N LEU A 37 -11.90 -6.01 -3.44
CA LEU A 37 -10.63 -5.36 -3.75
C LEU A 37 -9.58 -5.59 -2.66
N VAL A 38 -8.35 -5.71 -3.11
CA VAL A 38 -7.15 -5.66 -2.27
C VAL A 38 -6.52 -4.30 -2.44
N GLN A 39 -6.41 -3.53 -1.37
CA GLN A 39 -5.65 -2.29 -1.35
C GLN A 39 -4.42 -2.52 -0.47
N ILE A 40 -3.27 -2.68 -1.11
CA ILE A 40 -2.01 -2.84 -0.38
C ILE A 40 -1.57 -1.48 0.13
N ASP A 41 -1.38 -1.36 1.44
CA ASP A 41 -0.61 -0.29 2.05
C ASP A 41 0.86 -0.71 2.07
N ILE A 42 1.68 -0.01 1.30
CA ILE A 42 3.09 -0.33 1.08
C ILE A 42 3.90 -0.10 2.36
N GLY A 43 3.64 1.00 3.06
CA GLY A 43 4.34 1.35 4.30
C GLY A 43 4.09 0.33 5.41
N TRP A 44 2.83 -0.02 5.64
CA TRP A 44 2.47 -1.00 6.66
C TRP A 44 2.95 -2.42 6.31
N ALA A 45 2.92 -2.81 5.03
CA ALA A 45 3.50 -4.08 4.60
C ALA A 45 5.02 -4.12 4.82
N THR A 46 5.72 -3.00 4.54
CA THR A 46 7.16 -2.85 4.80
C THR A 46 7.46 -2.90 6.30
N ALA A 47 6.68 -2.18 7.12
CA ALA A 47 6.79 -2.21 8.58
C ALA A 47 6.62 -3.63 9.15
N ALA A 48 5.72 -4.41 8.57
CA ALA A 48 5.49 -5.82 8.91
C ALA A 48 6.54 -6.77 8.29
N LYS A 49 7.58 -6.24 7.64
CA LYS A 49 8.68 -7.00 7.00
C LYS A 49 8.18 -7.98 5.93
N GLN A 50 7.11 -7.63 5.22
CA GLN A 50 6.58 -8.45 4.15
C GLN A 50 7.36 -8.23 2.84
N ASP A 51 7.41 -9.26 2.00
CA ASP A 51 7.84 -9.09 0.61
C ASP A 51 6.73 -8.39 -0.19
N VAL A 52 6.82 -7.06 -0.26
CA VAL A 52 5.87 -6.22 -1.01
C VAL A 52 5.75 -6.66 -2.46
N ALA A 53 6.86 -7.07 -3.09
CA ALA A 53 6.85 -7.53 -4.48
C ALA A 53 6.07 -8.85 -4.64
N ALA A 54 6.17 -9.75 -3.66
CA ALA A 54 5.37 -10.97 -3.64
C ALA A 54 3.88 -10.67 -3.46
N LEU A 55 3.51 -9.77 -2.53
CA LEU A 55 2.13 -9.34 -2.32
C LEU A 55 1.52 -8.74 -3.59
N LEU A 56 2.23 -7.81 -4.23
CA LEU A 56 1.78 -7.18 -5.48
C LEU A 56 1.55 -8.21 -6.61
N ARG A 57 2.40 -9.22 -6.71
CA ARG A 57 2.22 -10.31 -7.70
C ARG A 57 1.05 -11.22 -7.36
N THR A 58 0.95 -11.63 -6.08
CA THR A 58 -0.08 -12.58 -5.62
C THR A 58 -1.48 -12.03 -5.82
N TYR A 59 -1.69 -10.77 -5.47
CA TYR A 59 -2.99 -10.12 -5.52
C TYR A 59 -3.21 -9.23 -6.75
N SER A 60 -2.35 -9.34 -7.75
CA SER A 60 -2.23 -8.45 -8.91
C SER A 60 -3.57 -8.10 -9.60
N ARG A 61 -4.48 -9.07 -9.72
CA ARG A 61 -5.78 -8.90 -10.38
C ARG A 61 -6.86 -8.27 -9.49
N ARG A 62 -6.58 -8.08 -8.20
CA ARG A 62 -7.51 -7.52 -7.21
C ARG A 62 -7.05 -6.16 -6.70
N ILE A 63 -5.82 -5.74 -7.04
CA ILE A 63 -5.24 -4.46 -6.62
C ILE A 63 -5.62 -3.40 -7.66
N GLU A 64 -6.62 -2.59 -7.35
CA GLU A 64 -7.02 -1.43 -8.17
C GLU A 64 -6.59 -0.11 -7.55
N THR A 65 -6.35 -0.11 -6.27
CA THR A 65 -5.85 1.04 -5.52
C THR A 65 -4.69 0.61 -4.62
N VAL A 66 -3.74 1.50 -4.41
CA VAL A 66 -2.59 1.27 -3.53
C VAL A 66 -2.44 2.46 -2.59
N HIS A 67 -2.26 2.20 -1.29
CA HIS A 67 -1.84 3.23 -0.36
C HIS A 67 -0.33 3.47 -0.50
N VAL A 68 0.00 4.68 -0.91
CA VAL A 68 1.37 5.18 -1.01
C VAL A 68 1.71 5.84 0.32
N LYS A 69 2.14 5.00 1.26
CA LYS A 69 2.58 5.36 2.59
C LYS A 69 4.06 5.05 2.74
N GLU A 70 4.84 6.02 3.22
CA GLU A 70 6.25 5.77 3.53
C GLU A 70 6.40 4.93 4.80
N TYR A 71 7.51 4.23 4.88
CA TYR A 71 7.99 3.61 6.11
C TYR A 71 9.43 4.00 6.39
N SER A 72 9.67 4.43 7.62
CA SER A 72 11.01 4.61 8.17
C SER A 72 11.01 4.13 9.62
N SER A 73 12.07 3.43 10.03
CA SER A 73 12.22 2.92 11.40
C SER A 73 12.53 4.00 12.42
N ASP A 74 13.04 5.13 11.97
CA ASP A 74 13.57 6.22 12.78
C ASP A 74 12.89 7.57 12.53
N ASN A 75 12.03 7.67 11.51
CA ASN A 75 11.27 8.88 11.21
C ASN A 75 9.83 8.55 10.79
N SER A 76 8.92 8.47 11.75
CA SER A 76 7.49 8.23 11.51
C SER A 76 6.81 9.32 10.66
N LYS A 77 7.46 10.46 10.47
CA LYS A 77 6.98 11.62 9.70
C LYS A 77 7.55 11.71 8.29
N ALA A 78 8.32 10.71 7.88
CA ALA A 78 8.93 10.67 6.55
C ALA A 78 7.87 10.77 5.45
N ALA A 79 8.05 11.66 4.51
CA ALA A 79 7.24 11.71 3.31
C ALA A 79 7.69 10.62 2.31
N VAL A 80 6.87 10.34 1.32
CA VAL A 80 7.17 9.38 0.26
C VAL A 80 8.56 9.67 -0.35
N GLY A 81 9.42 8.66 -0.36
CA GLY A 81 10.80 8.77 -0.85
C GLY A 81 11.83 9.23 0.19
N GLU A 82 11.43 9.52 1.41
CA GLU A 82 12.34 9.93 2.51
C GLU A 82 12.62 8.79 3.50
N GLY A 83 12.07 7.62 3.27
CA GLY A 83 12.20 6.46 4.16
C GLY A 83 12.93 5.29 3.53
N SER A 84 12.45 4.09 3.83
CA SER A 84 13.10 2.83 3.48
C SER A 84 12.46 2.12 2.29
N VAL A 85 11.35 2.62 1.77
CA VAL A 85 10.65 2.00 0.65
C VAL A 85 11.36 2.32 -0.67
N ASP A 86 11.70 1.29 -1.43
CA ASP A 86 12.21 1.45 -2.81
C ASP A 86 11.04 1.77 -3.76
N TRP A 87 10.62 3.02 -3.73
CA TRP A 87 9.47 3.49 -4.52
C TRP A 87 9.64 3.33 -6.01
N ALA A 88 10.84 3.50 -6.55
CA ALA A 88 11.08 3.30 -7.98
C ALA A 88 10.73 1.88 -8.41
N ARG A 89 11.19 0.90 -7.64
CA ARG A 89 10.87 -0.52 -7.86
C ARG A 89 9.41 -0.85 -7.58
N VAL A 90 8.83 -0.28 -6.53
CA VAL A 90 7.43 -0.53 -6.14
C VAL A 90 6.48 -0.03 -7.23
N PHE A 91 6.64 1.21 -7.70
CA PHE A 91 5.83 1.76 -8.79
C PHE A 91 5.96 0.95 -10.08
N ASP A 92 7.19 0.57 -10.46
CA ASP A 92 7.43 -0.29 -11.62
C ASP A 92 6.68 -1.62 -11.53
N LEU A 93 6.66 -2.24 -10.37
CA LEU A 93 5.91 -3.48 -10.12
C LEU A 93 4.40 -3.26 -10.17
N ILE A 94 3.89 -2.21 -9.54
CA ILE A 94 2.46 -1.90 -9.55
C ILE A 94 1.99 -1.73 -11.00
N GLU A 95 2.64 -0.89 -11.78
CA GLU A 95 2.26 -0.57 -13.16
C GLU A 95 2.38 -1.75 -14.12
N LYS A 96 3.42 -2.60 -13.95
CA LYS A 96 3.64 -3.73 -14.85
C LYS A 96 2.90 -5.00 -14.46
N LYS A 97 2.52 -5.15 -13.20
CA LYS A 97 2.05 -6.43 -12.65
C LYS A 97 0.66 -6.40 -12.05
N THR A 98 0.08 -5.22 -11.80
CA THR A 98 -1.24 -5.12 -11.19
C THR A 98 -2.25 -4.44 -12.13
N VAL A 99 -3.51 -4.37 -11.69
CA VAL A 99 -4.56 -3.61 -12.37
C VAL A 99 -4.82 -2.26 -11.68
N ALA A 100 -3.87 -1.78 -10.90
CA ALA A 100 -3.99 -0.54 -10.14
C ALA A 100 -4.19 0.67 -11.05
N GLN A 101 -5.14 1.51 -10.68
CA GLN A 101 -5.50 2.73 -11.38
C GLN A 101 -5.29 3.98 -10.51
N TRP A 102 -5.15 3.78 -9.18
CA TRP A 102 -5.09 4.87 -8.23
C TRP A 102 -3.98 4.68 -7.22
N TYR A 103 -3.17 5.71 -7.06
CA TYR A 103 -2.26 5.89 -5.94
C TYR A 103 -2.92 6.82 -4.92
N ILE A 104 -3.06 6.35 -3.69
CA ILE A 104 -3.67 7.11 -2.59
C ILE A 104 -2.58 7.38 -1.57
N VAL A 105 -2.13 8.63 -1.49
CA VAL A 105 -1.16 9.04 -0.48
C VAL A 105 -1.81 8.97 0.90
N GLU A 106 -1.15 8.28 1.82
CA GLU A 106 -1.53 8.21 3.21
C GLU A 106 -0.39 8.71 4.10
N GLN A 107 -0.68 9.72 4.92
CA GLN A 107 0.26 10.31 5.85
C GLN A 107 -0.44 10.52 7.20
N GLU A 108 0.01 9.81 8.23
CA GLU A 108 -0.62 9.82 9.56
C GLU A 108 0.08 10.77 10.54
N GLU A 109 1.41 10.94 10.40
CA GLU A 109 2.20 11.86 11.20
C GLU A 109 2.89 12.89 10.30
N TYR A 110 3.09 14.11 10.80
CA TYR A 110 3.46 15.25 9.98
C TYR A 110 4.70 15.93 10.54
N ALA A 111 5.67 16.25 9.70
CA ALA A 111 6.84 17.05 10.07
C ALA A 111 6.47 18.54 10.25
N ALA A 112 5.63 19.06 9.37
CA ALA A 112 5.11 20.43 9.41
C ALA A 112 3.59 20.41 9.67
N GLY A 113 2.79 20.34 8.65
CA GLY A 113 1.33 20.22 8.74
C GLY A 113 0.82 19.15 7.76
N PRO A 114 -0.45 18.73 7.88
CA PRO A 114 -0.98 17.69 7.01
C PRO A 114 -0.91 18.07 5.52
N MET A 115 -1.26 19.31 5.18
CA MET A 115 -1.25 19.76 3.78
C MET A 115 0.16 19.88 3.20
N GLU A 116 1.10 20.38 3.99
CA GLU A 116 2.51 20.47 3.61
C GLU A 116 3.12 19.08 3.41
N SER A 117 2.80 18.14 4.30
CA SER A 117 3.32 16.76 4.21
C SER A 117 2.76 16.02 3.00
N VAL A 118 1.46 16.13 2.73
CA VAL A 118 0.85 15.55 1.52
C VAL A 118 1.41 16.20 0.26
N LYS A 119 1.62 17.52 0.27
CA LYS A 119 2.27 18.21 -0.86
C LYS A 119 3.68 17.66 -1.11
N THR A 120 4.47 17.48 -0.05
CA THR A 120 5.83 16.90 -0.17
C THR A 120 5.77 15.49 -0.77
N CYS A 121 4.85 14.64 -0.30
CA CYS A 121 4.65 13.30 -0.88
C CYS A 121 4.35 13.37 -2.38
N ILE A 122 3.45 14.24 -2.80
CA ILE A 122 3.08 14.40 -4.22
C ILE A 122 4.25 14.94 -5.04
N ASP A 123 4.99 15.91 -4.53
CA ASP A 123 6.13 16.47 -5.24
C ASP A 123 7.25 15.42 -5.40
N ASN A 124 7.49 14.61 -4.38
CA ASN A 124 8.44 13.49 -4.44
C ASN A 124 7.97 12.40 -5.43
N MET A 125 6.69 12.07 -5.46
CA MET A 125 6.13 11.15 -6.47
C MET A 125 6.32 11.68 -7.88
N ARG A 126 6.07 12.98 -8.12
CA ARG A 126 6.32 13.62 -9.41
C ARG A 126 7.79 13.57 -9.82
N ALA A 127 8.71 13.77 -8.87
CA ALA A 127 10.14 13.62 -9.11
C ALA A 127 10.53 12.19 -9.49
N LEU A 128 9.77 11.19 -9.04
CA LEU A 128 9.88 9.78 -9.43
C LEU A 128 9.12 9.46 -10.74
N GLY A 129 8.54 10.46 -11.39
CA GLY A 129 7.81 10.31 -12.64
C GLY A 129 6.36 9.80 -12.48
N ARG A 130 5.74 10.07 -11.34
CA ARG A 130 4.37 9.60 -11.01
C ARG A 130 3.45 10.74 -10.62
#